data_a3ae42aab543ac504d9ccc1feb3f6d70
#
_entry.id   a3ae42aab543ac504d9ccc1feb3f6d70
#
_cell.length_a   1.000
_cell.length_b   1.000
_cell.length_c   1.000
_cell.angle_alpha   90.00
_cell.angle_beta   90.00
_cell.angle_gamma   90.00
#
_symmetry.space_group_name_H-M   'P 1'
#
loop_
_entity.id
_entity.type
_entity.pdbx_description
1 polymer ?
#
loop_
_entity_poly.entity_id
_entity_poly.type
_entity_poly.pdbx_seq_one_letter_code
_entity_poly.pdbx_strand_id
1 'polypeptide(L)'
;MKKILHKKTISLRTPPRNLNKEEESLFEHEFKKEIKSSYIFFEKNIFVVNTIIFSIHKFKYFKKYSFFGDKTLFERIKRVLKNIIRTPKKTLLIQKGAWIVDNKSHVYFHWIFDALERSELVTEELKDYPLLVPEEFYEKKFVAESLNHLKLNYIVLKKNQFYKISELLITSKTAMSGNYNETILNNLINRFKNNSELKNIPKKENIFIYRDSKIGRNIENFTDIRPVLDKYKYEIVDFEKYSFNEKISLLSGCKNLLGMFGSGLSNMIFLNEGNNLIEIRNENDNKNNAFFSLASACNLNYYYLFFKINEKGCFVDPLILDNLLKKLK
;
A
#
# COMPACT_ATOMS: atom_id res chain seq x y z
N MET A 1 -6.44 24.57 -13.46
CA MET A 1 -7.37 23.64 -14.14
C MET A 1 -6.94 22.20 -13.83
N LYS A 2 -7.89 21.25 -13.67
CA LYS A 2 -7.58 19.83 -13.51
C LYS A 2 -7.43 19.17 -14.88
N LYS A 3 -6.32 18.44 -15.12
CA LYS A 3 -6.12 17.61 -16.33
C LYS A 3 -6.49 16.16 -15.93
N ILE A 4 -7.56 15.62 -16.52
CA ILE A 4 -7.96 14.22 -16.33
C ILE A 4 -7.02 13.34 -17.14
N LEU A 5 -6.38 12.36 -16.51
CA LEU A 5 -5.49 11.39 -17.14
C LEU A 5 -6.19 10.05 -17.37
N HIS A 6 -6.97 9.60 -16.39
CA HIS A 6 -7.79 8.39 -16.51
C HIS A 6 -9.24 8.73 -16.22
N LYS A 7 -10.12 8.37 -17.14
CA LYS A 7 -11.56 8.54 -16.97
C LYS A 7 -12.11 7.57 -15.92
N LYS A 8 -13.30 7.85 -15.45
CA LYS A 8 -14.06 6.94 -14.59
C LYS A 8 -14.27 5.59 -15.28
N THR A 9 -14.06 4.49 -14.57
CA THR A 9 -14.23 3.11 -15.04
C THR A 9 -15.07 2.30 -14.06
N ILE A 10 -15.46 1.10 -14.46
CA ILE A 10 -16.10 0.12 -13.61
C ILE A 10 -15.15 -1.08 -13.53
N SER A 11 -14.75 -1.45 -12.30
CA SER A 11 -14.04 -2.67 -12.02
C SER A 11 -15.07 -3.78 -11.75
N LEU A 12 -14.96 -4.90 -12.47
CA LEU A 12 -15.72 -6.13 -12.24
C LEU A 12 -14.79 -7.14 -11.58
N ARG A 13 -15.19 -7.69 -10.45
CA ARG A 13 -14.35 -8.59 -9.65
C ARG A 13 -14.86 -10.00 -9.65
N THR A 14 -13.94 -10.95 -9.80
CA THR A 14 -14.23 -12.38 -9.71
C THR A 14 -14.50 -12.74 -8.24
N PRO A 15 -15.63 -13.40 -7.92
CA PRO A 15 -15.92 -13.85 -6.57
C PRO A 15 -14.80 -14.74 -5.99
N PRO A 16 -14.67 -14.80 -4.65
CA PRO A 16 -13.75 -15.73 -4.01
C PRO A 16 -13.98 -17.17 -4.46
N ARG A 17 -12.91 -17.93 -4.67
CA ARG A 17 -12.99 -19.31 -5.21
C ARG A 17 -13.69 -20.31 -4.28
N ASN A 18 -13.73 -20.01 -3.00
CA ASN A 18 -14.38 -20.83 -1.98
C ASN A 18 -15.63 -20.16 -1.40
N LEU A 19 -16.20 -19.15 -2.09
CA LEU A 19 -17.41 -18.45 -1.65
C LEU A 19 -18.59 -19.42 -1.63
N ASN A 20 -19.31 -19.43 -0.52
CA ASN A 20 -20.59 -20.10 -0.37
C ASN A 20 -21.75 -19.08 -0.36
N LYS A 21 -22.99 -19.55 -0.53
CA LYS A 21 -24.18 -18.68 -0.60
C LYS A 21 -24.44 -17.90 0.71
N GLU A 22 -24.13 -18.48 1.84
CA GLU A 22 -24.38 -17.88 3.16
C GLU A 22 -23.44 -16.69 3.41
N GLU A 23 -22.26 -16.68 2.76
CA GLU A 23 -21.23 -15.68 2.91
C GLU A 23 -21.20 -14.65 1.76
N GLU A 24 -22.11 -14.77 0.77
CA GLU A 24 -22.14 -13.88 -0.39
C GLU A 24 -22.26 -12.40 -0.02
N SER A 25 -23.06 -12.09 0.99
CA SER A 25 -23.26 -10.73 1.51
C SER A 25 -21.97 -10.05 2.00
N LEU A 26 -20.91 -10.81 2.33
CA LEU A 26 -19.62 -10.28 2.71
C LEU A 26 -18.87 -9.62 1.54
N PHE A 27 -19.14 -10.05 0.30
CA PHE A 27 -18.38 -9.67 -0.89
C PHE A 27 -19.21 -9.05 -2.01
N GLU A 28 -20.52 -9.33 -2.12
CA GLU A 28 -21.38 -8.93 -3.25
C GLU A 28 -21.30 -7.43 -3.57
N HIS A 29 -21.24 -6.58 -2.54
CA HIS A 29 -21.14 -5.13 -2.67
C HIS A 29 -19.80 -4.67 -3.28
N GLU A 30 -18.83 -5.57 -3.44
CA GLU A 30 -17.53 -5.33 -4.05
C GLU A 30 -17.42 -5.91 -5.49
N PHE A 31 -18.33 -6.78 -5.95
CA PHE A 31 -18.21 -7.42 -7.27
C PHE A 31 -18.26 -6.42 -8.42
N LYS A 32 -18.92 -5.29 -8.23
CA LYS A 32 -18.97 -4.20 -9.20
C LYS A 32 -18.70 -2.88 -8.52
N LYS A 33 -17.57 -2.25 -8.86
CA LYS A 33 -17.13 -1.01 -8.19
C LYS A 33 -16.82 0.08 -9.19
N GLU A 34 -17.35 1.28 -8.93
CA GLU A 34 -16.98 2.47 -9.69
C GLU A 34 -15.62 3.00 -9.24
N ILE A 35 -14.69 3.13 -10.17
CA ILE A 35 -13.38 3.74 -9.99
C ILE A 35 -13.44 5.16 -10.57
N LYS A 36 -13.27 6.15 -9.70
CA LYS A 36 -13.33 7.57 -10.09
C LYS A 36 -12.18 7.97 -10.99
N SER A 37 -12.38 9.03 -11.77
CA SER A 37 -11.35 9.61 -12.63
C SER A 37 -10.12 10.04 -11.84
N SER A 38 -8.94 9.79 -12.40
CA SER A 38 -7.66 10.27 -11.88
C SER A 38 -7.23 11.52 -12.65
N TYR A 39 -6.71 12.49 -11.93
CA TYR A 39 -6.32 13.78 -12.51
C TYR A 39 -5.09 14.36 -11.82
N ILE A 40 -4.47 15.31 -12.51
CA ILE A 40 -3.42 16.16 -11.97
C ILE A 40 -3.85 17.62 -12.03
N PHE A 41 -3.25 18.45 -11.19
CA PHE A 41 -3.37 19.90 -11.26
C PHE A 41 -2.11 20.59 -10.73
N PHE A 42 -1.91 21.82 -11.15
CA PHE A 42 -0.76 22.61 -10.74
C PHE A 42 -1.16 23.72 -9.79
N GLU A 43 -0.31 23.97 -8.81
CA GLU A 43 -0.41 25.10 -7.91
C GLU A 43 0.93 25.85 -7.86
N LYS A 44 0.88 27.18 -7.83
CA LYS A 44 2.07 28.03 -7.83
C LYS A 44 2.35 28.62 -6.45
N ASN A 45 3.63 28.86 -6.15
CA ASN A 45 4.06 29.49 -4.91
C ASN A 45 3.51 28.81 -3.64
N ILE A 46 3.68 27.51 -3.58
CA ILE A 46 3.23 26.67 -2.47
C ILE A 46 4.34 26.53 -1.44
N PHE A 47 3.96 26.58 -0.17
CA PHE A 47 4.85 26.30 0.95
C PHE A 47 4.63 24.89 1.46
N VAL A 48 5.72 24.22 1.75
CA VAL A 48 5.73 22.88 2.37
C VAL A 48 6.64 22.91 3.60
N VAL A 49 6.14 22.36 4.68
CA VAL A 49 6.93 22.09 5.89
C VAL A 49 6.49 20.75 6.46
N ASN A 50 7.46 19.82 6.65
CA ASN A 50 7.16 18.43 6.98
C ASN A 50 6.20 17.84 5.93
N THR A 51 4.98 17.54 6.35
CA THR A 51 3.90 16.98 5.50
C THR A 51 2.75 17.96 5.30
N ILE A 52 2.95 19.23 5.62
CA ILE A 52 1.93 20.27 5.53
C ILE A 52 2.14 21.08 4.26
N ILE A 53 1.09 21.18 3.44
CA ILE A 53 1.07 21.99 2.23
C ILE A 53 0.11 23.15 2.40
N PHE A 54 0.57 24.36 2.13
CA PHE A 54 -0.26 25.56 2.23
C PHE A 54 0.17 26.64 1.22
N SER A 55 -0.76 27.52 0.91
CA SER A 55 -0.54 28.72 0.10
C SER A 55 -0.81 29.95 0.96
N ILE A 56 0.21 30.76 1.22
CA ILE A 56 0.05 32.02 1.93
C ILE A 56 -0.79 32.98 1.06
N HIS A 57 -0.44 33.09 -0.21
CA HIS A 57 -1.09 34.03 -1.14
C HIS A 57 -2.62 33.77 -1.32
N LYS A 58 -3.03 32.48 -1.27
CA LYS A 58 -4.45 32.09 -1.40
C LYS A 58 -5.14 31.88 -0.04
N PHE A 59 -4.44 32.08 1.07
CA PHE A 59 -4.90 31.70 2.42
C PHE A 59 -5.48 30.27 2.45
N LYS A 60 -4.85 29.34 1.70
CA LYS A 60 -5.37 28.01 1.47
C LYS A 60 -4.48 26.94 2.08
N TYR A 61 -5.10 26.05 2.82
CA TYR A 61 -4.49 24.84 3.35
C TYR A 61 -5.01 23.60 2.59
N PHE A 62 -4.08 22.75 2.18
CA PHE A 62 -4.41 21.56 1.37
C PHE A 62 -4.62 20.32 2.25
N LYS A 63 -5.70 20.31 3.03
CA LYS A 63 -6.01 19.27 4.02
C LYS A 63 -5.93 17.83 3.46
N LYS A 64 -6.45 17.58 2.26
CA LYS A 64 -6.46 16.24 1.61
C LYS A 64 -5.08 15.70 1.27
N TYR A 65 -4.09 16.57 1.15
CA TYR A 65 -2.73 16.26 0.70
C TYR A 65 -1.69 16.46 1.81
N SER A 66 -2.14 16.73 3.02
CA SER A 66 -1.29 16.94 4.18
C SER A 66 -1.51 15.83 5.20
N PHE A 67 -0.43 15.43 5.88
CA PHE A 67 -0.48 14.43 6.94
C PHE A 67 -0.29 15.05 8.31
N PHE A 68 -1.06 14.64 9.30
CA PHE A 68 -1.01 15.16 10.67
C PHE A 68 -0.72 14.10 11.74
N GLY A 69 -0.66 12.82 11.41
CA GLY A 69 -0.64 11.72 12.38
C GLY A 69 -1.91 11.75 13.24
N ASP A 70 -1.78 11.31 14.47
CA ASP A 70 -2.90 11.26 15.42
C ASP A 70 -3.19 12.62 16.11
N LYS A 71 -2.46 13.68 15.71
CA LYS A 71 -2.58 15.03 16.29
C LYS A 71 -3.55 15.88 15.50
N THR A 72 -4.29 16.73 16.20
CA THR A 72 -5.19 17.71 15.58
C THR A 72 -4.41 18.70 14.71
N LEU A 73 -5.07 19.28 13.70
CA LEU A 73 -4.50 20.34 12.85
C LEU A 73 -3.91 21.47 13.69
N PHE A 74 -4.63 21.89 14.73
CA PHE A 74 -4.21 22.99 15.61
C PHE A 74 -2.89 22.68 16.35
N GLU A 75 -2.77 21.49 16.92
CA GLU A 75 -1.54 21.07 17.62
C GLU A 75 -0.32 21.03 16.69
N ARG A 76 -0.51 20.65 15.45
CA ARG A 76 0.58 20.60 14.46
C ARG A 76 0.96 22.00 13.97
N ILE A 77 0.00 22.84 13.68
CA ILE A 77 0.27 24.25 13.37
C ILE A 77 1.02 24.91 14.53
N LYS A 78 0.54 24.73 15.76
CA LYS A 78 1.20 25.23 16.97
C LYS A 78 2.64 24.71 17.10
N ARG A 79 2.86 23.43 16.82
CA ARG A 79 4.20 22.81 16.85
C ARG A 79 5.13 23.39 15.76
N VAL A 80 4.60 23.53 14.54
CA VAL A 80 5.33 24.13 13.42
C VAL A 80 5.70 25.58 13.74
N LEU A 81 4.76 26.40 14.19
CA LEU A 81 5.00 27.78 14.59
C LEU A 81 6.02 27.86 15.73
N LYS A 82 5.90 27.01 16.75
CA LYS A 82 6.88 26.96 17.86
C LYS A 82 8.30 26.60 17.36
N ASN A 83 8.41 25.68 16.40
CA ASN A 83 9.70 25.31 15.82
C ASN A 83 10.29 26.42 14.94
N ILE A 84 9.45 27.16 14.19
CA ILE A 84 9.85 28.33 13.41
C ILE A 84 10.45 29.42 14.31
N ILE A 85 9.75 29.71 15.39
CA ILE A 85 10.16 30.79 16.34
C ILE A 85 11.47 30.41 17.04
N ARG A 86 11.64 29.12 17.41
CA ARG A 86 12.84 28.65 18.13
C ARG A 86 14.08 28.46 17.26
N THR A 87 13.90 28.08 16.00
CA THR A 87 14.98 27.82 15.05
C THR A 87 14.58 28.32 13.67
N PRO A 88 14.64 29.64 13.41
CA PRO A 88 14.33 30.20 12.12
C PRO A 88 15.31 29.65 11.09
N LYS A 89 14.81 28.83 10.16
CA LYS A 89 15.58 28.32 9.04
C LYS A 89 15.28 29.10 7.79
N LYS A 90 16.29 29.34 6.97
CA LYS A 90 16.10 29.91 5.63
C LYS A 90 15.14 29.05 4.82
N THR A 91 14.15 29.68 4.20
CA THR A 91 13.25 28.98 3.26
C THR A 91 14.04 28.56 2.02
N LEU A 92 14.01 27.29 1.69
CA LEU A 92 14.64 26.74 0.50
C LEU A 92 13.68 26.78 -0.69
N LEU A 93 14.20 27.13 -1.86
CA LEU A 93 13.42 27.21 -3.08
C LEU A 93 13.59 25.92 -3.90
N ILE A 94 12.46 25.35 -4.31
CA ILE A 94 12.38 24.27 -5.30
C ILE A 94 11.54 24.79 -6.47
N GLN A 95 12.09 24.72 -7.68
CA GLN A 95 11.42 25.28 -8.85
C GLN A 95 10.19 24.45 -9.23
N LYS A 96 10.32 23.13 -9.32
CA LYS A 96 9.26 22.19 -9.66
C LYS A 96 9.26 21.01 -8.71
N GLY A 97 8.10 20.43 -8.44
CA GLY A 97 7.97 19.19 -7.67
C GLY A 97 6.60 18.56 -7.81
N ALA A 98 6.52 17.25 -7.62
CA ALA A 98 5.29 16.47 -7.62
C ALA A 98 4.96 15.96 -6.24
N TRP A 99 3.68 16.05 -5.85
CA TRP A 99 3.20 15.62 -4.55
C TRP A 99 2.25 14.43 -4.70
N ILE A 100 2.68 13.27 -4.17
CA ILE A 100 1.95 12.01 -4.24
C ILE A 100 1.48 11.50 -2.88
N VAL A 101 1.98 12.05 -1.78
CA VAL A 101 1.72 11.55 -0.42
C VAL A 101 0.45 12.12 0.18
N ASP A 102 -0.10 11.40 1.16
CA ASP A 102 -1.25 11.80 1.96
C ASP A 102 -1.08 11.37 3.44
N ASN A 103 -2.18 11.44 4.21
CA ASN A 103 -2.17 11.20 5.65
C ASN A 103 -1.90 9.75 6.06
N LYS A 104 -1.98 8.77 5.16
CA LYS A 104 -1.76 7.35 5.47
C LYS A 104 -0.47 6.79 4.85
N SER A 105 0.25 7.59 4.08
CA SER A 105 1.44 7.15 3.32
C SER A 105 2.62 6.63 4.18
N HIS A 106 2.52 6.72 5.52
CA HIS A 106 3.48 6.14 6.47
C HIS A 106 3.26 4.64 6.73
N VAL A 107 2.17 4.05 6.23
CA VAL A 107 1.84 2.63 6.34
C VAL A 107 2.10 1.94 5.01
N TYR A 108 2.72 0.76 5.02
CA TYR A 108 3.17 0.05 3.82
C TYR A 108 2.10 -0.11 2.74
N PHE A 109 0.89 -0.60 3.09
CA PHE A 109 -0.24 -0.71 2.17
C PHE A 109 -0.56 0.63 1.50
N HIS A 110 -0.72 1.68 2.29
CA HIS A 110 -1.08 3.01 1.79
C HIS A 110 0.07 3.69 1.02
N TRP A 111 1.32 3.36 1.34
CA TRP A 111 2.44 3.82 0.55
C TRP A 111 2.39 3.26 -0.86
N ILE A 112 2.22 1.96 -1.01
CA ILE A 112 2.21 1.32 -2.32
C ILE A 112 0.98 1.75 -3.14
N PHE A 113 -0.23 1.70 -2.56
CA PHE A 113 -1.49 1.83 -3.31
C PHE A 113 -2.16 3.19 -3.24
N ASP A 114 -1.86 4.02 -2.25
CA ASP A 114 -2.44 5.37 -2.13
C ASP A 114 -1.42 6.47 -2.46
N ALA A 115 -0.12 6.20 -2.43
CA ALA A 115 0.93 7.17 -2.70
C ALA A 115 1.78 6.81 -3.92
N LEU A 116 2.52 5.70 -3.88
CA LEU A 116 3.46 5.33 -4.94
C LEU A 116 2.75 5.08 -6.28
N GLU A 117 1.57 4.45 -6.27
CA GLU A 117 0.74 4.28 -7.47
C GLU A 117 0.44 5.63 -8.16
N ARG A 118 0.36 6.72 -7.41
CA ARG A 118 0.16 8.08 -7.98
C ARG A 118 1.36 8.58 -8.75
N SER A 119 2.55 7.99 -8.57
CA SER A 119 3.70 8.33 -9.40
C SER A 119 3.48 7.99 -10.88
N GLU A 120 2.60 7.02 -11.18
CA GLU A 120 2.21 6.67 -12.56
C GLU A 120 1.40 7.79 -13.25
N LEU A 121 0.89 8.78 -12.49
CA LEU A 121 0.27 9.98 -13.03
C LEU A 121 1.29 11.06 -13.38
N VAL A 122 2.55 10.90 -12.98
CA VAL A 122 3.67 11.78 -13.35
C VAL A 122 4.32 11.20 -14.61
N THR A 123 3.72 11.53 -15.76
CA THR A 123 4.10 11.01 -17.07
C THR A 123 5.48 11.49 -17.50
N GLU A 124 6.03 10.94 -18.60
CA GLU A 124 7.32 11.35 -19.16
C GLU A 124 7.41 12.86 -19.48
N GLU A 125 6.30 13.47 -19.90
CA GLU A 125 6.20 14.92 -20.10
C GLU A 125 6.43 15.73 -18.81
N LEU A 126 6.31 15.10 -17.64
CA LEU A 126 6.40 15.70 -16.32
C LEU A 126 7.65 15.23 -15.55
N LYS A 127 8.62 14.63 -16.22
CA LYS A 127 9.87 14.12 -15.61
C LYS A 127 10.69 15.20 -14.88
N ASP A 128 10.50 16.46 -15.24
CA ASP A 128 11.13 17.61 -14.57
C ASP A 128 10.52 17.91 -13.19
N TYR A 129 9.48 17.19 -12.78
CA TYR A 129 8.85 17.32 -11.47
C TYR A 129 9.30 16.18 -10.56
N PRO A 130 10.41 16.30 -9.84
CA PRO A 130 10.83 15.30 -8.88
C PRO A 130 9.76 15.08 -7.82
N LEU A 131 9.58 13.85 -7.37
CA LEU A 131 8.66 13.53 -6.27
C LEU A 131 9.17 14.19 -4.99
N LEU A 132 8.34 14.97 -4.32
CA LEU A 132 8.66 15.57 -3.04
C LEU A 132 8.28 14.60 -1.92
N VAL A 133 9.28 14.03 -1.26
CA VAL A 133 9.08 13.00 -0.25
C VAL A 133 9.51 13.55 1.12
N PRO A 134 8.57 13.75 2.06
CA PRO A 134 8.92 14.15 3.42
C PRO A 134 9.86 13.14 4.10
N GLU A 135 10.89 13.64 4.79
CA GLU A 135 11.90 12.82 5.45
C GLU A 135 11.29 11.79 6.42
N GLU A 136 10.20 12.13 7.09
CA GLU A 136 9.50 11.20 8.01
C GLU A 136 8.91 9.97 7.31
N PHE A 137 8.61 10.06 5.99
CA PHE A 137 8.23 8.91 5.19
C PHE A 137 9.46 8.21 4.63
N TYR A 138 10.45 8.97 4.14
CA TYR A 138 11.68 8.44 3.58
C TYR A 138 12.48 7.58 4.57
N GLU A 139 12.41 7.88 5.87
CA GLU A 139 13.01 7.05 6.94
C GLU A 139 12.41 5.63 7.04
N LYS A 140 11.24 5.40 6.41
CA LYS A 140 10.69 4.05 6.31
C LYS A 140 11.43 3.28 5.22
N LYS A 141 12.06 2.16 5.57
CA LYS A 141 12.86 1.32 4.67
C LYS A 141 12.14 1.03 3.36
N PHE A 142 10.86 0.67 3.41
CA PHE A 142 10.07 0.34 2.22
C PHE A 142 9.84 1.56 1.29
N VAL A 143 9.84 2.78 1.81
CA VAL A 143 9.72 4.02 1.00
C VAL A 143 10.98 4.21 0.19
N ALA A 144 12.13 4.28 0.87
CA ALA A 144 13.42 4.48 0.20
C ALA A 144 13.71 3.37 -0.81
N GLU A 145 13.50 2.11 -0.42
CA GLU A 145 13.76 0.96 -1.28
C GLU A 145 12.88 0.94 -2.53
N SER A 146 11.57 1.24 -2.40
CA SER A 146 10.65 1.23 -3.55
C SER A 146 10.91 2.38 -4.52
N LEU A 147 11.24 3.58 -4.02
CA LEU A 147 11.62 4.72 -4.87
C LEU A 147 12.89 4.42 -5.67
N ASN A 148 13.91 3.85 -5.02
CA ASN A 148 15.17 3.48 -5.66
C ASN A 148 14.99 2.33 -6.66
N HIS A 149 14.19 1.30 -6.30
CA HIS A 149 13.88 0.19 -7.18
C HIS A 149 13.24 0.67 -8.49
N LEU A 150 12.29 1.60 -8.41
CA LEU A 150 11.63 2.19 -9.58
C LEU A 150 12.46 3.26 -10.28
N LYS A 151 13.65 3.59 -9.78
CA LYS A 151 14.54 4.65 -10.31
C LYS A 151 13.81 5.99 -10.48
N LEU A 152 12.93 6.30 -9.51
CA LEU A 152 12.16 7.54 -9.54
C LEU A 152 13.05 8.74 -9.19
N ASN A 153 12.82 9.86 -9.88
CA ASN A 153 13.44 11.14 -9.52
C ASN A 153 12.70 11.72 -8.29
N TYR A 154 13.41 11.97 -7.18
CA TYR A 154 12.79 12.51 -5.96
C TYR A 154 13.71 13.45 -5.18
N ILE A 155 13.11 14.30 -4.36
CA ILE A 155 13.77 15.19 -3.41
C ILE A 155 13.23 14.88 -2.01
N VAL A 156 14.14 14.58 -1.07
CA VAL A 156 13.76 14.39 0.34
C VAL A 156 13.64 15.75 1.04
N LEU A 157 12.45 16.06 1.53
CA LEU A 157 12.18 17.28 2.27
C LEU A 157 12.50 17.08 3.76
N LYS A 158 13.53 17.78 4.24
CA LYS A 158 14.04 17.68 5.61
C LYS A 158 13.02 18.13 6.66
N LYS A 159 12.97 17.45 7.81
CA LYS A 159 12.12 17.82 8.94
C LYS A 159 12.40 19.23 9.41
N ASN A 160 11.35 19.96 9.75
CA ASN A 160 11.38 21.32 10.27
C ASN A 160 12.09 22.32 9.34
N GLN A 161 12.15 22.04 8.04
CA GLN A 161 12.65 22.91 7.00
C GLN A 161 11.48 23.44 6.18
N PHE A 162 11.47 24.76 5.90
CA PHE A 162 10.53 25.39 5.00
C PHE A 162 11.01 25.29 3.56
N TYR A 163 10.10 24.88 2.68
CA TYR A 163 10.31 24.89 1.24
C TYR A 163 9.26 25.75 0.58
N LYS A 164 9.68 26.61 -0.33
CA LYS A 164 8.82 27.30 -1.28
C LYS A 164 8.93 26.57 -2.62
N ILE A 165 7.82 26.08 -3.13
CA ILE A 165 7.75 25.37 -4.40
C ILE A 165 7.17 26.34 -5.40
N SER A 166 7.94 26.70 -6.44
CA SER A 166 7.48 27.66 -7.46
C SER A 166 6.27 27.08 -8.22
N GLU A 167 6.37 25.81 -8.64
CA GLU A 167 5.28 25.10 -9.29
C GLU A 167 5.16 23.66 -8.73
N LEU A 168 4.04 23.37 -8.08
CA LEU A 168 3.74 22.09 -7.47
C LEU A 168 2.69 21.36 -8.30
N LEU A 169 3.07 20.20 -8.86
CA LEU A 169 2.17 19.22 -9.41
C LEU A 169 1.53 18.42 -8.29
N ILE A 170 0.22 18.40 -8.22
CA ILE A 170 -0.53 17.60 -7.24
C ILE A 170 -1.34 16.55 -8.00
N THR A 171 -1.18 15.29 -7.61
CA THR A 171 -1.92 14.16 -8.17
C THR A 171 -3.15 13.86 -7.33
N SER A 172 -4.26 13.46 -7.95
CA SER A 172 -5.38 12.84 -7.23
C SER A 172 -5.00 11.44 -6.75
N LYS A 173 -5.82 10.82 -5.90
CA LYS A 173 -5.78 9.36 -5.76
C LYS A 173 -6.15 8.70 -7.08
N THR A 174 -5.58 7.54 -7.36
CA THR A 174 -5.89 6.69 -8.52
C THR A 174 -7.22 5.99 -8.37
N ALA A 175 -7.53 5.59 -7.11
CA ALA A 175 -8.80 5.05 -6.67
C ALA A 175 -9.04 5.41 -5.19
N MET A 176 -10.20 5.08 -4.64
CA MET A 176 -10.41 5.09 -3.19
C MET A 176 -9.56 3.97 -2.56
N SER A 177 -9.02 4.21 -1.37
CA SER A 177 -8.21 3.23 -0.63
C SER A 177 -8.94 1.88 -0.52
N GLY A 178 -8.27 0.80 -0.91
CA GLY A 178 -8.86 -0.54 -0.99
C GLY A 178 -9.58 -0.84 -2.31
N ASN A 179 -9.55 0.11 -3.26
CA ASN A 179 -9.98 -0.07 -4.64
C ASN A 179 -8.85 0.33 -5.58
N TYR A 180 -8.86 -0.14 -6.81
CA TYR A 180 -7.71 -0.01 -7.71
C TYR A 180 -8.17 0.40 -9.11
N ASN A 181 -7.41 1.29 -9.73
CA ASN A 181 -7.45 1.49 -11.18
C ASN A 181 -6.51 0.45 -11.80
N GLU A 182 -7.07 -0.60 -12.38
CA GLU A 182 -6.32 -1.77 -12.86
C GLU A 182 -5.22 -1.40 -13.86
N THR A 183 -5.47 -0.43 -14.74
CA THR A 183 -4.47 0.05 -15.71
C THR A 183 -3.26 0.66 -14.99
N ILE A 184 -3.50 1.55 -14.02
CA ILE A 184 -2.42 2.22 -13.29
C ILE A 184 -1.67 1.21 -12.40
N LEU A 185 -2.42 0.34 -11.71
CA LEU A 185 -1.85 -0.68 -10.85
C LEU A 185 -0.95 -1.64 -11.66
N ASN A 186 -1.43 -2.11 -12.82
CA ASN A 186 -0.66 -3.03 -13.67
C ASN A 186 0.60 -2.37 -14.22
N ASN A 187 0.57 -1.08 -14.56
CA ASN A 187 1.77 -0.34 -14.95
C ASN A 187 2.81 -0.35 -13.83
N LEU A 188 2.39 -0.04 -12.60
CA LEU A 188 3.27 -0.06 -11.43
C LEU A 188 3.84 -1.47 -11.17
N ILE A 189 3.00 -2.52 -11.22
CA ILE A 189 3.42 -3.92 -11.04
C ILE A 189 4.45 -4.31 -12.10
N ASN A 190 4.22 -3.98 -13.35
CA ASN A 190 5.14 -4.27 -14.43
C ASN A 190 6.50 -3.59 -14.23
N ARG A 191 6.51 -2.33 -13.77
CA ARG A 191 7.75 -1.64 -13.43
C ARG A 191 8.50 -2.30 -12.28
N PHE A 192 7.79 -2.81 -11.27
CA PHE A 192 8.42 -3.59 -10.20
C PHE A 192 9.05 -4.88 -10.70
N LYS A 193 8.36 -5.63 -11.57
CA LYS A 193 8.81 -6.93 -12.04
C LYS A 193 9.90 -6.86 -13.11
N ASN A 194 9.93 -5.79 -13.91
CA ASN A 194 10.87 -5.62 -15.03
C ASN A 194 12.22 -5.04 -14.62
N ASN A 195 12.52 -4.87 -13.36
CA ASN A 195 13.81 -4.37 -12.91
C ASN A 195 14.86 -5.50 -12.95
N SER A 196 15.96 -5.28 -13.68
CA SER A 196 17.08 -6.23 -13.85
C SER A 196 17.90 -6.47 -12.57
N GLU A 197 17.68 -5.70 -11.52
CA GLU A 197 18.41 -5.82 -10.24
C GLU A 197 17.79 -6.83 -9.28
N LEU A 198 16.86 -7.67 -9.74
CA LEU A 198 16.26 -8.70 -8.92
C LEU A 198 17.29 -9.77 -8.55
N LYS A 199 17.37 -10.08 -7.27
CA LYS A 199 18.29 -11.10 -6.75
C LYS A 199 17.81 -12.50 -7.13
N ASN A 200 18.76 -13.38 -7.44
CA ASN A 200 18.46 -14.80 -7.62
C ASN A 200 18.32 -15.46 -6.23
N ILE A 201 17.09 -15.51 -5.73
CA ILE A 201 16.76 -16.15 -4.44
C ILE A 201 16.04 -17.47 -4.73
N PRO A 202 16.28 -18.52 -3.93
CA PRO A 202 15.54 -19.78 -4.06
C PRO A 202 14.03 -19.54 -4.04
N LYS A 203 13.35 -19.98 -5.08
CA LYS A 203 11.90 -19.86 -5.22
C LYS A 203 11.20 -20.76 -4.22
N LYS A 204 10.15 -20.24 -3.60
CA LYS A 204 9.30 -20.96 -2.66
C LYS A 204 7.88 -20.97 -3.22
N GLU A 205 7.34 -22.17 -3.44
CA GLU A 205 6.01 -22.31 -4.05
C GLU A 205 4.88 -21.92 -3.09
N ASN A 206 5.00 -22.30 -1.81
CA ASN A 206 3.98 -22.03 -0.81
C ASN A 206 4.59 -21.20 0.32
N ILE A 207 4.06 -20.04 0.57
CA ILE A 207 4.54 -19.11 1.59
C ILE A 207 3.42 -18.79 2.56
N PHE A 208 3.70 -18.97 3.85
CA PHE A 208 2.90 -18.43 4.94
C PHE A 208 3.57 -17.18 5.50
N ILE A 209 2.87 -16.05 5.42
CA ILE A 209 3.35 -14.78 5.99
C ILE A 209 3.13 -14.82 7.50
N TYR A 210 4.21 -14.91 8.24
CA TYR A 210 4.19 -14.87 9.70
C TYR A 210 4.84 -13.58 10.21
N ARG A 211 4.28 -13.04 11.27
CA ARG A 211 4.89 -11.96 12.03
C ARG A 211 5.14 -12.42 13.43
N ASP A 212 6.35 -12.24 13.92
CA ASP A 212 6.65 -12.47 15.33
C ASP A 212 5.87 -11.48 16.20
N SER A 213 5.30 -11.98 17.25
CA SER A 213 4.06 -11.62 17.93
C SER A 213 4.01 -10.32 18.74
N LYS A 214 4.81 -9.33 18.47
CA LYS A 214 4.82 -8.10 19.30
C LYS A 214 3.70 -7.10 19.02
N ILE A 215 2.86 -7.30 18.00
CA ILE A 215 1.89 -6.29 17.57
C ILE A 215 0.51 -6.93 17.28
N GLY A 216 -0.21 -7.36 18.32
CA GLY A 216 -1.69 -7.45 18.34
C GLY A 216 -2.43 -8.33 17.31
N ARG A 217 -1.74 -9.14 16.49
CA ARG A 217 -2.32 -10.06 15.50
C ARG A 217 -1.59 -11.39 15.52
N ASN A 218 -1.49 -11.96 16.72
CA ASN A 218 -0.83 -13.23 16.92
C ASN A 218 -1.83 -14.36 16.72
N ILE A 219 -1.44 -15.39 15.97
CA ILE A 219 -2.18 -16.66 15.96
C ILE A 219 -1.81 -17.39 17.23
N GLU A 220 -2.75 -17.47 18.17
CA GLU A 220 -2.52 -18.05 19.49
C GLU A 220 -2.19 -19.54 19.43
N ASN A 221 -2.87 -20.24 18.51
CA ASN A 221 -2.71 -21.67 18.30
C ASN A 221 -1.76 -21.98 17.13
N PHE A 222 -0.69 -21.18 16.97
CA PHE A 222 0.25 -21.39 15.88
C PHE A 222 0.88 -22.79 15.89
N THR A 223 1.12 -23.34 17.07
CA THR A 223 1.61 -24.74 17.26
C THR A 223 0.68 -25.77 16.66
N ASP A 224 -0.63 -25.52 16.65
CA ASP A 224 -1.63 -26.46 16.14
C ASP A 224 -1.76 -26.40 14.62
N ILE A 225 -1.59 -25.20 14.04
CA ILE A 225 -1.64 -25.05 12.58
C ILE A 225 -0.31 -25.36 11.90
N ARG A 226 0.80 -25.34 12.64
CA ARG A 226 2.14 -25.61 12.10
C ARG A 226 2.26 -26.96 11.39
N PRO A 227 1.77 -28.10 11.96
CA PRO A 227 1.79 -29.37 11.27
C PRO A 227 0.99 -29.39 9.97
N VAL A 228 -0.10 -28.62 9.89
CA VAL A 228 -0.88 -28.47 8.67
C VAL A 228 -0.07 -27.74 7.60
N LEU A 229 0.59 -26.62 7.96
CA LEU A 229 1.45 -25.88 7.05
C LEU A 229 2.60 -26.75 6.53
N ASP A 230 3.25 -27.51 7.40
CA ASP A 230 4.36 -28.41 7.04
C ASP A 230 3.89 -29.53 6.09
N LYS A 231 2.70 -30.13 6.33
CA LYS A 231 2.07 -31.14 5.45
C LYS A 231 1.92 -30.66 4.01
N TYR A 232 1.61 -29.36 3.81
CA TYR A 232 1.45 -28.73 2.51
C TYR A 232 2.69 -27.94 2.06
N LYS A 233 3.84 -28.14 2.73
CA LYS A 233 5.14 -27.53 2.39
C LYS A 233 5.10 -26.01 2.36
N TYR A 234 4.33 -25.39 3.27
CA TYR A 234 4.37 -23.94 3.45
C TYR A 234 5.62 -23.52 4.21
N GLU A 235 6.37 -22.59 3.61
CA GLU A 235 7.48 -21.96 4.29
C GLU A 235 7.02 -20.73 5.04
N ILE A 236 7.43 -20.62 6.30
CA ILE A 236 7.10 -19.52 7.18
C ILE A 236 8.07 -18.38 6.92
N VAL A 237 7.55 -17.24 6.47
CA VAL A 237 8.34 -16.09 6.06
C VAL A 237 7.92 -14.84 6.82
N ASP A 238 8.91 -14.22 7.46
CA ASP A 238 8.77 -12.88 8.02
C ASP A 238 9.30 -11.85 7.01
N PHE A 239 8.40 -11.16 6.32
CA PHE A 239 8.77 -10.17 5.31
C PHE A 239 9.51 -8.94 5.85
N GLU A 240 9.53 -8.70 7.16
CA GLU A 240 10.30 -7.59 7.74
C GLU A 240 11.81 -7.83 7.63
N LYS A 241 12.23 -9.11 7.52
CA LYS A 241 13.63 -9.52 7.35
C LYS A 241 14.15 -9.39 5.91
N TYR A 242 13.26 -9.16 4.93
CA TYR A 242 13.60 -9.09 3.51
C TYR A 242 13.58 -7.65 3.01
N SER A 243 14.53 -7.29 2.16
CA SER A 243 14.50 -6.07 1.38
C SER A 243 13.37 -6.09 0.35
N PHE A 244 13.05 -4.95 -0.23
CA PHE A 244 12.01 -4.84 -1.25
C PHE A 244 12.29 -5.74 -2.46
N ASN A 245 13.53 -5.72 -2.98
CA ASN A 245 13.95 -6.57 -4.11
C ASN A 245 13.90 -8.08 -3.78
N GLU A 246 14.26 -8.45 -2.56
CA GLU A 246 14.16 -9.83 -2.12
C GLU A 246 12.72 -10.34 -2.04
N LYS A 247 11.77 -9.49 -1.61
CA LYS A 247 10.34 -9.84 -1.62
C LYS A 247 9.82 -10.08 -3.03
N ILE A 248 10.19 -9.23 -3.99
CA ILE A 248 9.82 -9.41 -5.39
C ILE A 248 10.37 -10.74 -5.92
N SER A 249 11.65 -10.99 -5.71
CA SER A 249 12.31 -12.22 -6.17
C SER A 249 11.70 -13.48 -5.54
N LEU A 250 11.44 -13.46 -4.24
CA LEU A 250 10.84 -14.57 -3.50
C LEU A 250 9.45 -14.91 -4.03
N LEU A 251 8.61 -13.86 -4.21
CA LEU A 251 7.22 -14.02 -4.60
C LEU A 251 7.00 -14.29 -6.08
N SER A 252 7.99 -14.00 -6.95
CA SER A 252 7.91 -14.32 -8.37
C SER A 252 7.78 -15.83 -8.64
N GLY A 253 8.18 -16.69 -7.70
CA GLY A 253 8.04 -18.15 -7.78
C GLY A 253 6.92 -18.72 -6.90
N CYS A 254 6.24 -17.88 -6.13
CA CYS A 254 5.23 -18.32 -5.18
C CYS A 254 3.92 -18.61 -5.90
N LYS A 255 3.37 -19.81 -5.70
CA LYS A 255 2.06 -20.23 -6.22
C LYS A 255 0.94 -19.96 -5.22
N ASN A 256 1.21 -20.19 -3.94
CA ASN A 256 0.23 -20.08 -2.87
C ASN A 256 0.77 -19.15 -1.77
N LEU A 257 0.21 -17.95 -1.65
CA LEU A 257 0.52 -17.00 -0.60
C LEU A 257 -0.60 -17.00 0.44
N LEU A 258 -0.27 -17.43 1.64
CA LEU A 258 -1.19 -17.50 2.78
C LEU A 258 -0.76 -16.50 3.85
N GLY A 259 -1.71 -15.78 4.44
CA GLY A 259 -1.39 -14.88 5.55
C GLY A 259 -2.62 -14.29 6.21
N MET A 260 -2.41 -13.77 7.42
CA MET A 260 -3.46 -13.02 8.11
C MET A 260 -3.70 -11.66 7.44
N PHE A 261 -4.94 -11.20 7.50
CA PHE A 261 -5.31 -9.83 7.13
C PHE A 261 -4.30 -8.80 7.67
N GLY A 262 -3.69 -8.07 6.76
CA GLY A 262 -2.69 -7.05 7.13
C GLY A 262 -1.79 -6.64 5.98
N SER A 263 -1.02 -5.56 6.19
CA SER A 263 -0.17 -4.97 5.14
C SER A 263 0.87 -5.93 4.53
N GLY A 264 1.19 -7.05 5.17
CA GLY A 264 2.03 -8.11 4.58
C GLY A 264 1.43 -8.71 3.31
N LEU A 265 0.08 -8.85 3.25
CA LEU A 265 -0.62 -9.32 2.05
C LEU A 265 -0.51 -8.38 0.86
N SER A 266 -0.14 -7.11 1.05
CA SER A 266 0.14 -6.16 -0.04
C SER A 266 1.18 -6.68 -1.03
N ASN A 267 2.07 -7.55 -0.57
CA ASN A 267 3.11 -8.14 -1.42
C ASN A 267 2.56 -9.14 -2.47
N MET A 268 1.26 -9.47 -2.43
CA MET A 268 0.60 -10.30 -3.47
C MET A 268 0.79 -9.75 -4.89
N ILE A 269 1.03 -8.44 -5.05
CA ILE A 269 1.30 -7.81 -6.36
C ILE A 269 2.54 -8.37 -7.06
N PHE A 270 3.39 -9.08 -6.34
CA PHE A 270 4.58 -9.73 -6.90
C PHE A 270 4.33 -11.18 -7.33
N LEU A 271 3.16 -11.74 -7.02
CA LEU A 271 2.72 -13.03 -7.55
C LEU A 271 2.50 -12.96 -9.06
N ASN A 272 2.51 -14.11 -9.71
CA ASN A 272 2.08 -14.20 -11.09
C ASN A 272 0.55 -14.37 -11.16
N GLU A 273 -0.06 -13.91 -12.25
CA GLU A 273 -1.48 -14.09 -12.53
C GLU A 273 -1.88 -15.57 -12.43
N GLY A 274 -3.07 -15.85 -11.95
CA GLY A 274 -3.57 -17.19 -11.72
C GLY A 274 -3.07 -17.88 -10.46
N ASN A 275 -2.08 -17.32 -9.75
CA ASN A 275 -1.64 -17.86 -8.48
C ASN A 275 -2.64 -17.57 -7.37
N ASN A 276 -2.49 -18.23 -6.22
CA ASN A 276 -3.47 -18.23 -5.17
C ASN A 276 -3.05 -17.27 -4.05
N LEU A 277 -4.00 -16.43 -3.62
CA LEU A 277 -3.94 -15.70 -2.38
C LEU A 277 -4.94 -16.29 -1.39
N ILE A 278 -4.49 -16.65 -0.21
CA ILE A 278 -5.33 -17.16 0.88
C ILE A 278 -5.26 -16.16 2.03
N GLU A 279 -6.37 -15.51 2.31
CA GLU A 279 -6.47 -14.53 3.41
C GLU A 279 -7.14 -15.18 4.65
N ILE A 280 -6.43 -15.13 5.77
CA ILE A 280 -7.01 -15.42 7.07
C ILE A 280 -7.59 -14.12 7.61
N ARG A 281 -8.91 -14.01 7.66
CA ARG A 281 -9.63 -12.79 7.99
C ARG A 281 -10.53 -12.93 9.22
N ASN A 282 -10.86 -11.80 9.84
CA ASN A 282 -11.79 -11.79 10.97
C ASN A 282 -13.22 -12.11 10.49
N GLU A 283 -13.88 -13.06 11.12
CA GLU A 283 -15.27 -13.43 10.83
C GLU A 283 -16.26 -12.26 11.01
N ASN A 284 -15.94 -11.30 11.90
CA ASN A 284 -16.76 -10.13 12.19
C ASN A 284 -16.47 -8.93 11.26
N ASP A 285 -15.47 -9.01 10.37
CA ASP A 285 -15.14 -7.92 9.45
C ASP A 285 -15.79 -8.16 8.08
N ASN A 286 -16.98 -7.63 7.90
CA ASN A 286 -17.76 -7.69 6.68
C ASN A 286 -17.60 -6.45 5.77
N LYS A 287 -16.71 -5.50 6.12
CA LYS A 287 -16.55 -4.23 5.38
C LYS A 287 -15.23 -4.08 4.69
N ASN A 288 -14.18 -4.76 5.16
CA ASN A 288 -12.84 -4.56 4.66
C ASN A 288 -12.43 -5.64 3.66
N ASN A 289 -12.68 -5.39 2.40
CA ASN A 289 -12.37 -6.29 1.28
C ASN A 289 -11.18 -5.80 0.43
N ALA A 290 -10.26 -5.02 1.03
CA ALA A 290 -9.15 -4.41 0.28
C ALA A 290 -8.24 -5.46 -0.39
N PHE A 291 -7.96 -6.60 0.28
CA PHE A 291 -7.11 -7.65 -0.29
C PHE A 291 -7.85 -8.54 -1.29
N PHE A 292 -9.15 -8.79 -1.10
CA PHE A 292 -9.99 -9.38 -2.14
C PHE A 292 -9.99 -8.53 -3.42
N SER A 293 -10.20 -7.21 -3.25
CA SER A 293 -10.19 -6.27 -4.36
C SER A 293 -8.83 -6.21 -5.06
N LEU A 294 -7.73 -6.28 -4.29
CA LEU A 294 -6.37 -6.29 -4.84
C LEU A 294 -6.08 -7.59 -5.58
N ALA A 295 -6.46 -8.72 -5.01
CA ALA A 295 -6.28 -10.02 -5.66
C ALA A 295 -7.01 -10.07 -7.00
N SER A 296 -8.25 -9.58 -7.06
CA SER A 296 -9.00 -9.48 -8.30
C SER A 296 -8.31 -8.55 -9.32
N ALA A 297 -7.83 -7.38 -8.89
CA ALA A 297 -7.12 -6.44 -9.77
C ALA A 297 -5.77 -6.99 -10.29
N CYS A 298 -5.20 -7.97 -9.59
CA CYS A 298 -3.97 -8.68 -9.99
C CYS A 298 -4.23 -10.01 -10.71
N ASN A 299 -5.47 -10.33 -11.08
CA ASN A 299 -5.88 -11.62 -11.68
C ASN A 299 -5.46 -12.84 -10.86
N LEU A 300 -5.49 -12.75 -9.52
CA LEU A 300 -5.20 -13.85 -8.62
C LEU A 300 -6.46 -14.60 -8.23
N ASN A 301 -6.32 -15.90 -7.93
CA ASN A 301 -7.38 -16.66 -7.30
C ASN A 301 -7.42 -16.32 -5.82
N TYR A 302 -8.50 -15.72 -5.37
CA TYR A 302 -8.67 -15.35 -3.98
C TYR A 302 -9.46 -16.41 -3.23
N TYR A 303 -8.88 -16.83 -2.08
CA TYR A 303 -9.48 -17.71 -1.09
C TYR A 303 -9.46 -17.03 0.26
N TYR A 304 -10.36 -17.41 1.16
CA TYR A 304 -10.38 -16.91 2.54
C TYR A 304 -10.74 -18.00 3.53
N LEU A 305 -10.32 -17.81 4.75
CA LEU A 305 -10.81 -18.52 5.93
C LEU A 305 -10.90 -17.56 7.11
N PHE A 306 -11.76 -17.88 8.07
CA PHE A 306 -11.96 -17.02 9.22
C PHE A 306 -11.08 -17.44 10.40
N PHE A 307 -10.61 -16.44 11.14
CA PHE A 307 -10.15 -16.62 12.49
C PHE A 307 -11.18 -16.08 13.49
N LYS A 308 -11.23 -16.69 14.67
CA LYS A 308 -12.02 -16.22 15.81
C LYS A 308 -11.12 -15.43 16.75
N ILE A 309 -11.66 -14.36 17.33
CA ILE A 309 -10.95 -13.61 18.37
C ILE A 309 -11.38 -14.18 19.71
N ASN A 310 -10.42 -14.57 20.56
CA ASN A 310 -10.63 -14.92 21.94
C ASN A 310 -9.72 -14.08 22.85
N GLU A 311 -9.72 -14.36 24.16
CA GLU A 311 -8.94 -13.61 25.15
C GLU A 311 -7.42 -13.67 24.92
N LYS A 312 -6.91 -14.73 24.26
CA LYS A 312 -5.49 -14.97 24.01
C LYS A 312 -5.00 -14.48 22.65
N GLY A 313 -5.92 -14.17 21.72
CA GLY A 313 -5.57 -13.71 20.37
C GLY A 313 -6.48 -14.24 19.27
N CYS A 314 -5.88 -14.51 18.10
CA CYS A 314 -6.58 -15.00 16.92
C CYS A 314 -6.46 -16.54 16.85
N PHE A 315 -7.57 -17.24 16.90
CA PHE A 315 -7.63 -18.70 16.76
C PHE A 315 -7.98 -19.08 15.32
N VAL A 316 -7.16 -19.91 14.70
CA VAL A 316 -7.36 -20.48 13.36
C VAL A 316 -7.64 -21.97 13.50
N ASP A 317 -8.79 -22.43 13.00
CA ASP A 317 -9.16 -23.85 13.05
C ASP A 317 -8.26 -24.68 12.12
N PRO A 318 -7.46 -25.64 12.67
CA PRO A 318 -6.57 -26.46 11.85
C PRO A 318 -7.28 -27.35 10.85
N LEU A 319 -8.50 -27.81 11.14
CA LEU A 319 -9.28 -28.65 10.22
C LEU A 319 -9.79 -27.86 9.04
N ILE A 320 -10.28 -26.63 9.28
CA ILE A 320 -10.72 -25.73 8.19
C ILE A 320 -9.52 -25.38 7.31
N LEU A 321 -8.38 -25.07 7.91
CA LEU A 321 -7.14 -24.81 7.18
C LEU A 321 -6.72 -26.03 6.34
N ASP A 322 -6.67 -27.23 6.91
CA ASP A 322 -6.31 -28.47 6.21
C ASP A 322 -7.23 -28.74 5.02
N ASN A 323 -8.55 -28.60 5.22
CA ASN A 323 -9.55 -28.81 4.17
C ASN A 323 -9.40 -27.80 3.02
N LEU A 324 -9.06 -26.54 3.33
CA LEU A 324 -8.82 -25.54 2.31
C LEU A 324 -7.53 -25.83 1.52
N LEU A 325 -6.42 -26.09 2.21
CA LEU A 325 -5.14 -26.34 1.57
C LEU A 325 -5.13 -27.65 0.74
N LYS A 326 -5.93 -28.63 1.14
CA LYS A 326 -6.13 -29.87 0.35
C LYS A 326 -6.73 -29.60 -1.04
N LYS A 327 -7.59 -28.59 -1.18
CA LYS A 327 -8.20 -28.21 -2.47
C LYS A 327 -7.24 -27.47 -3.39
N LEU A 328 -6.13 -26.94 -2.86
CA LEU A 328 -5.12 -26.17 -3.60
C LEU A 328 -3.91 -27.03 -4.06
N LYS A 329 -3.89 -28.30 -3.70
CA LYS A 329 -2.88 -29.27 -4.10
C LYS A 329 -3.19 -29.83 -5.49
#